data_cdd2ccbbf7ef6e94ae9b99772ea659a4
#
_entry.id   cdd2ccbbf7ef6e94ae9b99772ea659a4
#
_cell.length_a   1.000
_cell.length_b   1.000
_cell.length_c   1.000
_cell.angle_alpha   90.00
_cell.angle_beta   90.00
_cell.angle_gamma   90.00
#
_symmetry.space_group_name_H-M   'P 1'
#
loop_
_entity.id
_entity.type
_entity.pdbx_description
1 polymer ?
#
loop_
_entity_poly.entity_id
_entity_poly.type
_entity_poly.pdbx_seq_one_letter_code
_entity_poly.pdbx_strand_id
1 'polypeptide(L)'
;VTVQQKPDLDTSRQAIGDLSRAVGLVSDTYAKRCEIDRDKDWSALKLSEETGELIAAHLKVTGRGRRNGEDSQMLEEARADEAADVFALLLLYAHEHDIDLVEALNRKWFRYLKTE
;
A
#
# COMPACT_ATOMS: atom_id res chain seq x y z
N VAL A 1 4.92 -23.35 20.92
CA VAL A 1 3.75 -22.63 20.41
C VAL A 1 3.96 -21.12 20.55
N THR A 2 3.94 -20.44 19.48
CA THR A 2 4.06 -18.99 19.49
C THR A 2 2.71 -18.39 19.86
N VAL A 3 2.67 -17.68 20.97
CA VAL A 3 1.49 -16.91 21.32
C VAL A 3 1.46 -15.69 20.42
N GLN A 4 0.39 -15.56 19.65
CA GLN A 4 0.22 -14.41 18.77
C GLN A 4 -0.37 -13.26 19.57
N GLN A 5 0.45 -12.27 19.79
CA GLN A 5 0.01 -11.06 20.48
C GLN A 5 -0.37 -9.99 19.49
N LYS A 6 -1.34 -9.21 19.89
CA LYS A 6 -1.73 -8.00 19.20
C LYS A 6 -0.55 -7.00 19.23
N PRO A 7 -0.24 -6.35 18.10
CA PRO A 7 0.83 -5.35 18.12
C PRO A 7 0.45 -4.15 18.98
N ASP A 8 1.46 -3.43 19.45
CA ASP A 8 1.25 -2.18 20.16
C ASP A 8 0.66 -1.15 19.17
N LEU A 9 -0.56 -0.69 19.45
CA LEU A 9 -1.29 0.18 18.55
C LEU A 9 -0.64 1.54 18.38
N ASP A 10 -0.09 2.10 19.45
CA ASP A 10 0.56 3.41 19.39
C ASP A 10 1.83 3.36 18.54
N THR A 11 2.64 2.32 18.72
CA THR A 11 3.83 2.09 17.89
C THR A 11 3.45 1.90 16.42
N SER A 12 2.39 1.15 16.17
CA SER A 12 1.89 0.91 14.81
C SER A 12 1.39 2.22 14.17
N ARG A 13 0.65 3.03 14.92
CA ARG A 13 0.19 4.33 14.42
C ARG A 13 1.35 5.27 14.10
N GLN A 14 2.40 5.26 14.93
CA GLN A 14 3.59 6.07 14.70
C GLN A 14 4.26 5.66 13.38
N ALA A 15 4.44 4.37 13.16
CA ALA A 15 5.06 3.86 11.93
C ALA A 15 4.23 4.20 10.69
N ILE A 16 2.93 3.95 10.74
CA ILE A 16 2.02 4.27 9.63
C ILE A 16 1.99 5.78 9.38
N GLY A 17 1.97 6.59 10.43
CA GLY A 17 2.01 8.05 10.33
C GLY A 17 3.28 8.56 9.68
N ASP A 18 4.42 8.00 10.05
CA ASP A 18 5.72 8.36 9.46
C ASP A 18 5.76 8.03 7.96
N LEU A 19 5.31 6.84 7.60
CA LEU A 19 5.23 6.42 6.19
C LEU A 19 4.24 7.28 5.40
N SER A 20 3.08 7.55 5.99
CA SER A 20 2.04 8.38 5.36
C SER A 20 2.55 9.78 5.05
N ARG A 21 3.27 10.40 5.99
CA ARG A 21 3.84 11.73 5.77
C ARG A 21 4.86 11.74 4.65
N ALA A 22 5.75 10.75 4.63
CA ALA A 22 6.77 10.64 3.58
C ALA A 22 6.15 10.44 2.20
N VAL A 23 5.17 9.54 2.11
CA VAL A 23 4.43 9.29 0.87
C VAL A 23 3.69 10.54 0.43
N GLY A 24 3.06 11.27 1.36
CA GLY A 24 2.35 12.51 1.07
C GLY A 24 3.26 13.56 0.46
N LEU A 25 4.47 13.72 0.99
CA LEU A 25 5.45 14.66 0.45
C LEU A 25 5.85 14.30 -0.99
N VAL A 26 6.08 13.03 -1.25
CA VAL A 26 6.41 12.55 -2.61
C VAL A 26 5.24 12.81 -3.57
N SER A 27 4.04 12.47 -3.15
CA SER A 27 2.83 12.67 -3.94
C SER A 27 2.60 14.15 -4.27
N ASP A 28 2.77 15.03 -3.28
CA ASP A 28 2.62 16.48 -3.47
C ASP A 28 3.63 17.02 -4.48
N THR A 29 4.87 16.59 -4.37
CA THR A 29 5.94 16.98 -5.30
C THR A 29 5.63 16.52 -6.72
N TYR A 30 5.19 15.27 -6.86
CA TYR A 30 4.85 14.70 -8.15
C TYR A 30 3.65 15.41 -8.79
N ALA A 31 2.61 15.65 -8.02
CA ALA A 31 1.42 16.34 -8.50
C ALA A 31 1.74 17.75 -8.99
N LYS A 32 2.59 18.46 -8.25
CA LYS A 32 3.03 19.78 -8.62
C LYS A 32 3.88 19.79 -9.90
N ARG A 33 4.83 18.84 -10.00
CA ARG A 33 5.71 18.72 -11.17
C ARG A 33 4.94 18.37 -12.43
N CYS A 34 3.96 17.46 -12.32
CA CYS A 34 3.20 16.96 -13.45
C CYS A 34 1.88 17.70 -13.68
N GLU A 35 1.62 18.76 -12.90
CA GLU A 35 0.40 19.56 -12.97
C GLU A 35 -0.86 18.70 -12.86
N ILE A 36 -0.84 17.75 -11.90
CA ILE A 36 -1.98 16.85 -11.66
C ILE A 36 -2.90 17.49 -10.65
N ASP A 37 -4.18 17.66 -11.03
CA ASP A 37 -5.23 18.11 -10.14
C ASP A 37 -5.83 16.88 -9.44
N ARG A 38 -5.58 16.77 -8.13
CA ARG A 38 -6.06 15.65 -7.31
C ARG A 38 -7.35 16.02 -6.62
N ASP A 39 -8.47 15.59 -7.18
CA ASP A 39 -9.78 15.75 -6.56
C ASP A 39 -10.01 14.68 -5.48
N LYS A 40 -11.22 14.62 -4.92
CA LYS A 40 -11.58 13.70 -3.83
C LYS A 40 -11.51 12.23 -4.23
N ASP A 41 -11.62 11.94 -5.52
CA ASP A 41 -11.66 10.57 -6.03
C ASP A 41 -10.33 10.10 -6.59
N TRP A 42 -9.35 11.01 -6.71
CA TRP A 42 -8.09 10.72 -7.36
C TRP A 42 -7.36 9.53 -6.75
N SER A 43 -7.19 9.51 -5.42
CA SER A 43 -6.45 8.42 -4.76
C SER A 43 -7.20 7.09 -4.83
N ALA A 44 -8.54 7.11 -4.79
CA ALA A 44 -9.34 5.90 -4.96
C ALA A 44 -9.17 5.31 -6.35
N LEU A 45 -9.22 6.16 -7.38
CA LEU A 45 -9.05 5.72 -8.78
C LEU A 45 -7.63 5.22 -9.04
N LYS A 46 -6.63 5.91 -8.51
CA LYS A 46 -5.22 5.48 -8.62
C LYS A 46 -4.99 4.17 -7.88
N LEU A 47 -5.59 3.97 -6.73
CA LEU A 47 -5.49 2.72 -5.98
C LEU A 47 -6.01 1.55 -6.83
N SER A 48 -7.12 1.74 -7.51
CA SER A 48 -7.68 0.73 -8.43
C SER A 48 -6.71 0.43 -9.58
N GLU A 49 -6.15 1.47 -10.20
CA GLU A 49 -5.17 1.33 -11.28
C GLU A 49 -3.93 0.57 -10.82
N GLU A 50 -3.34 0.95 -9.70
CA GLU A 50 -2.13 0.32 -9.17
C GLU A 50 -2.38 -1.13 -8.72
N THR A 51 -3.57 -1.43 -8.23
CA THR A 51 -3.96 -2.81 -7.91
C THR A 51 -3.93 -3.67 -9.17
N GLY A 52 -4.42 -3.15 -10.29
CA GLY A 52 -4.33 -3.83 -11.59
C GLY A 52 -2.89 -4.06 -12.04
N GLU A 53 -2.02 -3.05 -11.86
CA GLU A 53 -0.59 -3.16 -12.17
C GLU A 53 0.08 -4.25 -11.32
N LEU A 54 -0.25 -4.33 -10.03
CA LEU A 54 0.26 -5.38 -9.15
C LEU A 54 -0.16 -6.76 -9.63
N ILE A 55 -1.43 -6.92 -10.02
CA ILE A 55 -1.92 -8.20 -10.54
C ILE A 55 -1.19 -8.58 -11.84
N ALA A 56 -0.96 -7.62 -12.73
CA ALA A 56 -0.22 -7.85 -13.97
C ALA A 56 1.21 -8.32 -13.67
N ALA A 57 1.90 -7.67 -12.72
CA ALA A 57 3.23 -8.06 -12.29
C ALA A 57 3.24 -9.46 -11.66
N HIS A 58 2.24 -9.78 -10.86
CA HIS A 58 2.07 -11.10 -10.24
C HIS A 58 1.92 -12.19 -11.30
N LEU A 59 1.13 -11.94 -12.34
CA LEU A 59 0.93 -12.91 -13.43
C LEU A 59 2.23 -13.20 -14.17
N LYS A 60 3.08 -12.19 -14.37
CA LYS A 60 4.39 -12.40 -14.97
C LYS A 60 5.29 -13.28 -14.10
N VAL A 61 5.33 -13.02 -12.80
CA VAL A 61 6.14 -13.82 -11.86
C VAL A 61 5.68 -15.29 -11.86
N THR A 62 4.38 -15.52 -11.94
CA THR A 62 3.81 -16.89 -11.92
C THR A 62 3.75 -17.58 -13.28
N GLY A 63 4.36 -16.96 -14.30
CA GLY A 63 4.46 -17.56 -15.64
C GLY A 63 3.22 -17.45 -16.50
N ARG A 64 2.27 -16.58 -16.13
CA ARG A 64 1.01 -16.39 -16.86
C ARG A 64 0.93 -15.07 -17.62
N GLY A 65 2.03 -14.29 -17.62
CA GLY A 65 2.14 -13.05 -18.37
C GLY A 65 3.37 -13.05 -19.24
N ARG A 66 3.44 -12.11 -20.18
CA ARG A 66 4.60 -11.99 -21.07
C ARG A 66 5.79 -11.43 -20.29
N ARG A 67 6.93 -12.13 -20.37
CA ARG A 67 8.14 -11.72 -19.67
C ARG A 67 8.98 -10.68 -20.41
N ASN A 68 8.86 -10.61 -21.73
CA ASN A 68 9.59 -9.67 -22.58
C ASN A 68 11.11 -9.67 -22.33
N GLY A 69 11.68 -10.88 -22.10
CA GLY A 69 13.11 -11.05 -21.84
C GLY A 69 13.56 -10.73 -20.42
N GLU A 70 12.64 -10.40 -19.53
CA GLU A 70 12.95 -10.12 -18.13
C GLU A 70 13.28 -11.40 -17.35
N ASP A 71 14.30 -11.36 -16.48
CA ASP A 71 14.63 -12.50 -15.63
C ASP A 71 13.78 -12.51 -14.36
N SER A 72 13.89 -13.59 -13.57
CA SER A 72 13.09 -13.77 -12.37
C SER A 72 13.30 -12.67 -11.32
N GLN A 73 14.53 -12.20 -11.16
CA GLN A 73 14.83 -11.14 -10.21
C GLN A 73 14.17 -9.83 -10.61
N MET A 74 14.24 -9.47 -11.88
CA MET A 74 13.60 -8.27 -12.42
C MET A 74 12.09 -8.32 -12.21
N LEU A 75 11.48 -9.49 -12.45
CA LEU A 75 10.04 -9.68 -12.29
C LEU A 75 9.61 -9.58 -10.82
N GLU A 76 10.40 -10.14 -9.91
CA GLU A 76 10.10 -10.04 -8.47
C GLU A 76 10.24 -8.62 -7.94
N GLU A 77 11.26 -7.89 -8.38
CA GLU A 77 11.43 -6.47 -8.04
C GLU A 77 10.26 -5.63 -8.56
N ALA A 78 9.85 -5.88 -9.81
CA ALA A 78 8.71 -5.17 -10.40
C ALA A 78 7.43 -5.42 -9.60
N ARG A 79 7.18 -6.67 -9.19
CA ARG A 79 6.02 -6.98 -8.34
C ARG A 79 6.10 -6.26 -6.99
N ALA A 80 7.27 -6.22 -6.37
CA ALA A 80 7.47 -5.52 -5.11
C ALA A 80 7.22 -4.01 -5.26
N ASP A 81 7.68 -3.41 -6.37
CA ASP A 81 7.47 -2.00 -6.66
C ASP A 81 5.98 -1.69 -6.82
N GLU A 82 5.25 -2.55 -7.53
CA GLU A 82 3.81 -2.38 -7.71
C GLU A 82 3.05 -2.56 -6.38
N ALA A 83 3.50 -3.49 -5.54
CA ALA A 83 2.93 -3.64 -4.20
C ALA A 83 3.17 -2.38 -3.35
N ALA A 84 4.36 -1.76 -3.48
CA ALA A 84 4.66 -0.50 -2.81
C ALA A 84 3.74 0.62 -3.29
N ASP A 85 3.47 0.69 -4.59
CA ASP A 85 2.55 1.68 -5.15
C ASP A 85 1.14 1.52 -4.57
N VAL A 86 0.63 0.29 -4.48
CA VAL A 86 -0.68 0.01 -3.89
C VAL A 86 -0.71 0.48 -2.43
N PHE A 87 0.32 0.15 -1.67
CA PHE A 87 0.40 0.55 -0.26
C PHE A 87 0.45 2.06 -0.12
N ALA A 88 1.26 2.73 -0.94
CA ALA A 88 1.37 4.19 -0.93
C ALA A 88 0.03 4.86 -1.22
N LEU A 89 -0.67 4.39 -2.25
CA LEU A 89 -1.99 4.93 -2.59
C LEU A 89 -3.03 4.67 -1.51
N LEU A 90 -2.95 3.53 -0.83
CA LEU A 90 -3.82 3.24 0.31
C LEU A 90 -3.56 4.23 1.46
N LEU A 91 -2.29 4.53 1.75
CA LEU A 91 -1.94 5.53 2.76
C LEU A 91 -2.48 6.92 2.41
N LEU A 92 -2.35 7.32 1.14
CA LEU A 92 -2.89 8.60 0.65
C LEU A 92 -4.40 8.64 0.78
N TYR A 93 -5.07 7.57 0.38
CA TYR A 93 -6.52 7.45 0.48
C TYR A 93 -6.98 7.58 1.93
N ALA A 94 -6.35 6.84 2.84
CA ALA A 94 -6.70 6.86 4.24
C ALA A 94 -6.50 8.24 4.87
N HIS A 95 -5.40 8.92 4.53
CA HIS A 95 -5.13 10.26 5.01
C HIS A 95 -6.19 11.25 4.52
N GLU A 96 -6.52 11.18 3.23
CA GLU A 96 -7.51 12.07 2.62
C GLU A 96 -8.90 11.93 3.23
N HIS A 97 -9.27 10.72 3.63
CA HIS A 97 -10.60 10.41 4.16
C HIS A 97 -10.62 10.23 5.68
N ASP A 98 -9.58 10.64 6.38
CA ASP A 98 -9.47 10.57 7.85
C ASP A 98 -9.71 9.16 8.40
N ILE A 99 -9.13 8.16 7.73
CA ILE A 99 -9.24 6.75 8.14
C ILE A 99 -8.01 6.39 8.97
N ASP A 100 -8.23 5.96 10.21
CA ASP A 100 -7.20 5.35 11.05
C ASP A 100 -7.12 3.85 10.70
N LEU A 101 -6.15 3.51 9.85
CA LEU A 101 -5.99 2.12 9.38
C LEU A 101 -5.63 1.17 10.52
N VAL A 102 -4.88 1.64 11.52
CA VAL A 102 -4.50 0.81 12.66
C VAL A 102 -5.73 0.47 13.50
N GLU A 103 -6.58 1.44 13.78
CA GLU A 103 -7.83 1.20 14.51
C GLU A 103 -8.78 0.28 13.71
N ALA A 104 -8.85 0.48 12.41
CA ALA A 104 -9.67 -0.39 11.56
C ALA A 104 -9.17 -1.84 11.60
N LEU A 105 -7.85 -2.03 11.55
CA LEU A 105 -7.24 -3.36 11.70
C LEU A 105 -7.52 -3.95 13.08
N ASN A 106 -7.39 -3.13 14.12
CA ASN A 106 -7.67 -3.56 15.49
C ASN A 106 -9.10 -4.07 15.63
N ARG A 107 -10.06 -3.28 15.16
CA ARG A 107 -11.48 -3.61 15.26
C ARG A 107 -11.86 -4.84 14.42
N LYS A 108 -11.34 -4.91 13.19
CA LYS A 108 -11.80 -5.92 12.23
C LYS A 108 -10.99 -7.21 12.27
N TRP A 109 -9.69 -7.12 12.48
CA TRP A 109 -8.76 -8.26 12.35
C TRP A 109 -8.19 -8.72 13.67
N PHE A 110 -7.71 -7.79 14.51
CA PHE A 110 -6.96 -8.16 15.73
C PHE A 110 -7.83 -8.75 16.82
N ARG A 111 -9.14 -8.60 16.72
CA ARG A 111 -10.08 -9.27 17.62
C ARG A 111 -9.97 -10.80 17.53
N TYR A 112 -9.42 -11.32 16.44
CA TYR A 112 -9.21 -12.75 16.26
C TYR A 112 -7.87 -13.22 16.81
N LEU A 113 -7.00 -12.33 17.25
CA LEU A 113 -5.75 -12.72 17.89
C LEU A 113 -6.02 -13.14 19.32
N LYS A 114 -5.34 -14.22 19.74
CA LYS A 114 -5.44 -14.67 21.11
C LYS A 114 -4.66 -13.72 22.01
N THR A 115 -5.33 -13.20 23.02
CA THR A 115 -4.70 -12.42 24.06
C THR A 115 -4.54 -13.32 25.30
N GLU A 116 -3.42 -13.19 25.98
CA GLU A 116 -3.23 -13.81 27.28
C GLU A 116 -3.70 -12.89 28.39
#